data_86359f4a29696f955a3646eab8ca5f8f
#
_entry.id   86359f4a29696f955a3646eab8ca5f8f
#
_cell.length_a   1.000
_cell.length_b   1.000
_cell.length_c   1.000
_cell.angle_alpha   90.00
_cell.angle_beta   90.00
_cell.angle_gamma   90.00
#
_symmetry.space_group_name_H-M   'P 1'
#
loop_
_entity.id
_entity.type
_entity.pdbx_description
1 polymer ?
#
loop_
_entity_poly.entity_id
_entity_poly.type
_entity_poly.pdbx_seq_one_letter_code
_entity_poly.pdbx_strand_id
1 'polypeptide(L)'
;MNSLFSKEHAESLIQRIQQLTPEHQAQWGKMNVSQMLAHCSSTMEVARDQKHLKRMAIGYVLGGLLKKHFYNDSAIKKNNPTHPYFVHIDTRELEAEKEHLINHLRSFQEGGIAKCTKQSHAFFGKLTEEQWAMGMYKHTSYHLEQFGV
;
A
#
# COMPACT_ATOMS: atom_id res chain seq x y z
N MET A 1 1.68 -1.87 -16.04
CA MET A 1 1.88 -1.84 -14.55
C MET A 1 1.44 -3.17 -13.93
N ASN A 2 2.13 -3.66 -12.91
CA ASN A 2 1.74 -4.86 -12.17
C ASN A 2 0.48 -4.60 -11.33
N SER A 3 -0.31 -5.64 -11.08
CA SER A 3 -1.62 -5.55 -10.40
C SER A 3 -1.75 -6.65 -9.35
N LEU A 4 -2.35 -6.34 -8.19
CA LEU A 4 -2.63 -7.33 -7.16
C LEU A 4 -3.74 -8.32 -7.53
N PHE A 5 -4.45 -8.12 -8.63
CA PHE A 5 -5.35 -9.14 -9.15
C PHE A 5 -4.62 -10.32 -9.80
N SER A 6 -3.35 -10.14 -10.17
CA SER A 6 -2.48 -11.23 -10.62
C SER A 6 -1.93 -12.01 -9.41
N LYS A 7 -2.15 -13.32 -9.38
CA LYS A 7 -1.59 -14.21 -8.36
C LYS A 7 -0.06 -14.16 -8.34
N GLU A 8 0.57 -14.16 -9.52
CA GLU A 8 2.03 -14.07 -9.66
C GLU A 8 2.58 -12.79 -9.01
N HIS A 9 1.94 -11.65 -9.27
CA HIS A 9 2.36 -10.38 -8.69
C HIS A 9 2.17 -10.35 -7.18
N ALA A 10 1.05 -10.86 -6.66
CA ALA A 10 0.81 -10.94 -5.22
C ALA A 10 1.85 -11.83 -4.52
N GLU A 11 2.12 -13.02 -5.07
CA GLU A 11 3.13 -13.95 -4.52
C GLU A 11 4.55 -13.37 -4.58
N SER A 12 4.90 -12.60 -5.61
CA SER A 12 6.18 -11.88 -5.68
C SER A 12 6.36 -10.91 -4.49
N LEU A 13 5.34 -10.13 -4.13
CA LEU A 13 5.40 -9.27 -2.95
C LEU A 13 5.49 -10.08 -1.67
N ILE A 14 4.72 -11.17 -1.55
CA ILE A 14 4.73 -12.03 -0.36
C ILE A 14 6.12 -12.64 -0.12
N GLN A 15 6.79 -13.12 -1.17
CA GLN A 15 8.16 -13.64 -1.06
C GLN A 15 9.13 -12.57 -0.57
N ARG A 16 9.02 -11.33 -1.03
CA ARG A 16 9.84 -10.20 -0.56
C ARG A 16 9.54 -9.85 0.91
N ILE A 17 8.28 -9.85 1.33
CA ILE A 17 7.89 -9.64 2.73
C ILE A 17 8.51 -10.71 3.63
N GLN A 18 8.53 -11.96 3.19
CA GLN A 18 9.11 -13.07 3.97
C GLN A 18 10.61 -12.93 4.19
N GLN A 19 11.34 -12.24 3.30
CA GLN A 19 12.78 -11.97 3.44
C GLN A 19 13.09 -10.90 4.50
N LEU A 20 12.13 -10.09 4.93
CA LEU A 20 12.35 -9.04 5.91
C LEU A 20 12.75 -9.63 7.28
N THR A 21 13.75 -9.02 7.89
CA THR A 21 14.25 -9.34 9.24
C THR A 21 14.33 -8.07 10.10
N PRO A 22 14.50 -8.17 11.43
CA PRO A 22 14.63 -6.98 12.28
C PRO A 22 15.83 -6.08 11.94
N GLU A 23 16.83 -6.61 11.26
CA GLU A 23 18.04 -5.88 10.85
C GLU A 23 17.85 -5.01 9.63
N HIS A 24 16.78 -5.22 8.86
CA HIS A 24 16.47 -4.35 7.71
C HIS A 24 16.15 -2.94 8.17
N GLN A 25 16.85 -1.97 7.60
CA GLN A 25 16.68 -0.56 7.89
C GLN A 25 16.21 0.20 6.65
N ALA A 26 15.38 1.21 6.86
CA ALA A 26 14.91 2.05 5.77
C ALA A 26 16.07 2.83 5.13
N GLN A 27 16.19 2.77 3.82
CA GLN A 27 17.15 3.57 3.03
C GLN A 27 16.72 5.06 2.96
N TRP A 28 15.45 5.36 3.23
CA TRP A 28 14.89 6.71 3.38
C TRP A 28 13.64 6.66 4.26
N GLY A 29 13.24 7.81 4.81
CA GLY A 29 12.06 7.92 5.68
C GLY A 29 12.39 7.59 7.14
N LYS A 30 11.34 7.46 7.97
CA LYS A 30 11.45 7.36 9.44
C LYS A 30 10.89 6.06 10.03
N MET A 31 10.13 5.28 9.27
CA MET A 31 9.52 4.03 9.75
C MET A 31 10.59 2.98 9.95
N ASN A 32 10.46 2.17 11.02
CA ASN A 32 11.14 0.88 11.09
C ASN A 32 10.38 -0.17 10.24
N VAL A 33 10.95 -1.36 10.10
CA VAL A 33 10.40 -2.41 9.24
C VAL A 33 8.99 -2.85 9.64
N SER A 34 8.69 -2.97 10.93
CA SER A 34 7.36 -3.36 11.43
C SER A 34 6.33 -2.25 11.24
N GLN A 35 6.73 -1.00 11.43
CA GLN A 35 5.87 0.17 11.16
C GLN A 35 5.53 0.30 9.67
N MET A 36 6.48 0.00 8.79
CA MET A 36 6.25 -0.02 7.34
C MET A 36 5.22 -1.10 6.95
N LEU A 37 5.32 -2.29 7.50
CA LEU A 37 4.35 -3.36 7.25
C LEU A 37 2.95 -2.97 7.75
N ALA A 38 2.84 -2.37 8.94
CA ALA A 38 1.58 -1.85 9.46
C ALA A 38 1.01 -0.72 8.58
N HIS A 39 1.87 0.17 8.07
CA HIS A 39 1.49 1.20 7.11
C HIS A 39 0.89 0.60 5.82
N CYS A 40 1.53 -0.40 5.24
CA CYS A 40 1.02 -1.10 4.07
C CYS A 40 -0.29 -1.84 4.37
N SER A 41 -0.41 -2.49 5.53
CA SER A 41 -1.64 -3.17 5.96
C SER A 41 -2.81 -2.19 6.06
N SER A 42 -2.60 -1.02 6.66
CA SER A 42 -3.64 0.02 6.78
C SER A 42 -4.11 0.54 5.41
N THR A 43 -3.24 0.63 4.41
CA THR A 43 -3.67 0.98 3.05
C THR A 43 -4.48 -0.14 2.40
N MET A 44 -4.15 -1.40 2.68
CA MET A 44 -4.92 -2.55 2.22
C MET A 44 -6.30 -2.65 2.87
N GLU A 45 -6.46 -2.24 4.14
CA GLU A 45 -7.78 -2.14 4.80
C GLU A 45 -8.72 -1.20 4.03
N VAL A 46 -8.20 -0.06 3.56
CA VAL A 46 -8.98 0.88 2.74
C VAL A 46 -9.33 0.26 1.38
N ALA A 47 -8.37 -0.37 0.71
CA ALA A 47 -8.60 -1.00 -0.59
C ALA A 47 -9.59 -2.17 -0.54
N ARG A 48 -9.71 -2.85 0.62
CA ARG A 48 -10.63 -3.97 0.89
C ARG A 48 -11.97 -3.53 1.49
N ASP A 49 -12.27 -2.27 1.53
CA ASP A 49 -13.51 -1.69 2.11
C ASP A 49 -13.69 -1.94 3.62
N GLN A 50 -12.60 -2.22 4.34
CA GLN A 50 -12.61 -2.43 5.78
C GLN A 50 -12.47 -1.11 6.56
N LYS A 51 -11.97 -0.08 5.90
CA LYS A 51 -11.82 1.28 6.43
C LYS A 51 -12.18 2.31 5.38
N HIS A 52 -13.02 3.25 5.76
CA HIS A 52 -13.36 4.40 4.93
C HIS A 52 -12.67 5.67 5.45
N LEU A 53 -11.99 6.38 4.57
CA LEU A 53 -11.35 7.66 4.87
C LEU A 53 -12.05 8.80 4.12
N LYS A 54 -12.32 9.89 4.82
CA LYS A 54 -12.87 11.10 4.20
C LYS A 54 -11.88 11.68 3.18
N ARG A 55 -12.42 12.27 2.12
CA ARG A 55 -11.61 12.91 1.10
C ARG A 55 -10.85 14.11 1.66
N MET A 56 -9.56 14.16 1.42
CA MET A 56 -8.69 15.27 1.83
C MET A 56 -8.97 16.51 0.97
N ALA A 57 -9.02 17.71 1.57
CA ALA A 57 -9.23 18.96 0.85
C ALA A 57 -8.22 19.18 -0.30
N ILE A 58 -6.93 18.91 -0.03
CA ILE A 58 -5.85 18.99 -1.03
C ILE A 58 -6.07 18.01 -2.20
N GLY A 59 -6.74 16.88 -1.97
CA GLY A 59 -7.06 15.89 -2.98
C GLY A 59 -8.09 16.38 -4.03
N TYR A 60 -8.94 17.35 -3.68
CA TYR A 60 -9.84 17.96 -4.65
C TYR A 60 -9.09 18.83 -5.65
N VAL A 61 -7.98 19.46 -5.24
CA VAL A 61 -7.19 20.37 -6.07
C VAL A 61 -6.15 19.62 -6.89
N LEU A 62 -5.34 18.76 -6.24
CA LEU A 62 -4.17 18.13 -6.84
C LEU A 62 -4.39 16.64 -7.19
N GLY A 63 -5.43 16.01 -6.66
CA GLY A 63 -5.64 14.57 -6.77
C GLY A 63 -5.70 14.08 -8.21
N GLY A 64 -6.38 14.78 -9.09
CA GLY A 64 -6.51 14.41 -10.50
C GLY A 64 -5.18 14.48 -11.27
N LEU A 65 -4.37 15.49 -11.01
CA LEU A 65 -3.06 15.65 -11.64
C LEU A 65 -2.07 14.58 -11.13
N LEU A 66 -1.99 14.43 -9.82
CA LEU A 66 -1.07 13.45 -9.20
C LEU A 66 -1.51 12.01 -9.43
N LYS A 67 -2.82 11.76 -9.61
CA LYS A 67 -3.34 10.46 -10.06
C LYS A 67 -2.72 10.04 -11.40
N LYS A 68 -2.69 10.91 -12.39
CA LYS A 68 -2.08 10.63 -13.71
C LYS A 68 -0.59 10.28 -13.57
N HIS A 69 0.12 11.00 -12.70
CA HIS A 69 1.53 10.75 -12.44
C HIS A 69 1.76 9.45 -11.65
N PHE A 70 0.90 9.13 -10.69
CA PHE A 70 1.01 7.91 -9.90
C PHE A 70 0.75 6.63 -10.72
N TYR A 71 -0.23 6.68 -11.64
CA TYR A 71 -0.66 5.54 -12.47
C TYR A 71 0.06 5.48 -13.83
N ASN A 72 1.24 6.04 -13.94
CA ASN A 72 2.18 5.80 -15.03
C ASN A 72 3.36 4.93 -14.53
N ASP A 73 4.36 4.68 -15.38
CA ASP A 73 5.54 3.89 -15.03
C ASP A 73 6.59 4.66 -14.22
N SER A 74 6.33 5.90 -13.82
CA SER A 74 7.23 6.69 -12.99
C SER A 74 7.36 6.11 -11.57
N ALA A 75 8.55 6.19 -10.99
CA ALA A 75 8.79 5.83 -9.60
C ALA A 75 8.00 6.76 -8.63
N ILE A 76 7.58 6.22 -7.49
CA ILE A 76 6.99 7.03 -6.42
C ILE A 76 8.09 7.94 -5.86
N LYS A 77 7.81 9.23 -5.75
CA LYS A 77 8.71 10.19 -5.12
C LYS A 77 8.93 9.82 -3.66
N LYS A 78 10.20 9.82 -3.22
CA LYS A 78 10.56 9.56 -1.82
C LYS A 78 10.03 10.64 -0.89
N ASN A 79 9.71 10.24 0.36
CA ASN A 79 9.25 11.15 1.42
C ASN A 79 7.97 11.93 1.09
N ASN A 80 7.05 11.36 0.32
CA ASN A 80 5.73 11.94 0.12
C ASN A 80 4.95 11.97 1.46
N PRO A 81 4.18 13.04 1.73
CA PRO A 81 3.27 13.05 2.86
C PRO A 81 2.20 11.96 2.69
N THR A 82 1.75 11.42 3.83
CA THR A 82 0.69 10.41 3.88
C THR A 82 -0.47 10.86 4.76
N HIS A 83 -1.61 10.20 4.66
CA HIS A 83 -2.75 10.45 5.53
C HIS A 83 -2.40 10.03 6.99
N PRO A 84 -2.80 10.80 8.02
CA PRO A 84 -2.48 10.48 9.43
C PRO A 84 -2.88 9.07 9.87
N TYR A 85 -3.96 8.53 9.33
CA TYR A 85 -4.40 7.15 9.60
C TYR A 85 -3.33 6.09 9.29
N PHE A 86 -2.46 6.34 8.33
CA PHE A 86 -1.42 5.40 7.92
C PHE A 86 -0.10 5.56 8.70
N VAL A 87 -0.04 6.48 9.66
CA VAL A 87 1.17 6.74 10.45
C VAL A 87 1.16 5.86 11.70
N HIS A 88 2.14 4.98 11.82
CA HIS A 88 2.35 4.12 12.98
C HIS A 88 3.69 4.46 13.63
N ILE A 89 3.67 4.80 14.92
CA ILE A 89 4.86 5.19 15.70
C ILE A 89 5.09 4.29 16.92
N ASP A 90 4.19 3.37 17.16
CA ASP A 90 4.24 2.41 18.26
C ASP A 90 5.21 1.25 17.97
N THR A 91 5.57 0.51 19.02
CA THR A 91 6.35 -0.73 18.88
C THR A 91 5.46 -1.85 18.37
N ARG A 92 5.92 -2.59 17.37
CA ARG A 92 5.17 -3.65 16.71
C ARG A 92 6.04 -4.89 16.52
N GLU A 93 5.41 -6.06 16.58
CA GLU A 93 6.05 -7.35 16.38
C GLU A 93 6.15 -7.67 14.88
N LEU A 94 7.38 -7.88 14.39
CA LEU A 94 7.67 -8.06 12.97
C LEU A 94 6.88 -9.21 12.35
N GLU A 95 6.91 -10.39 12.96
CA GLU A 95 6.27 -11.58 12.37
C GLU A 95 4.73 -11.43 12.33
N ALA A 96 4.13 -10.81 13.34
CA ALA A 96 2.70 -10.51 13.35
C ALA A 96 2.32 -9.53 12.23
N GLU A 97 3.12 -8.49 12.00
CA GLU A 97 2.86 -7.51 10.92
C GLU A 97 3.11 -8.11 9.51
N LYS A 98 4.10 -9.00 9.36
CA LYS A 98 4.30 -9.77 8.12
C LYS A 98 3.08 -10.62 7.81
N GLU A 99 2.61 -11.41 8.76
CA GLU A 99 1.43 -12.26 8.60
C GLU A 99 0.19 -11.42 8.26
N HIS A 100 0.00 -10.31 8.95
CA HIS A 100 -1.13 -9.41 8.72
C HIS A 100 -1.14 -8.87 7.28
N LEU A 101 -0.01 -8.33 6.79
CA LEU A 101 0.08 -7.83 5.42
C LEU A 101 -0.08 -8.95 4.38
N ILE A 102 0.54 -10.11 4.58
CA ILE A 102 0.40 -11.27 3.68
C ILE A 102 -1.07 -11.70 3.57
N ASN A 103 -1.79 -11.76 4.69
CA ASN A 103 -3.22 -12.09 4.70
C ASN A 103 -4.06 -11.05 3.95
N HIS A 104 -3.73 -9.77 4.07
CA HIS A 104 -4.37 -8.71 3.28
C HIS A 104 -4.14 -8.89 1.78
N LEU A 105 -2.90 -9.14 1.36
CA LEU A 105 -2.55 -9.33 -0.06
C LEU A 105 -3.27 -10.55 -0.67
N ARG A 106 -3.25 -11.69 0.03
CA ARG A 106 -3.95 -12.92 -0.42
C ARG A 106 -5.45 -12.70 -0.52
N SER A 107 -6.05 -12.16 0.55
CA SER A 107 -7.50 -11.93 0.56
C SER A 107 -7.96 -10.92 -0.49
N PHE A 108 -7.14 -9.91 -0.81
CA PHE A 108 -7.43 -8.97 -1.89
C PHE A 108 -7.36 -9.66 -3.26
N GLN A 109 -6.30 -10.44 -3.50
CA GLN A 109 -6.10 -11.19 -4.74
C GLN A 109 -7.23 -12.21 -4.96
N GLU A 110 -7.54 -13.03 -3.97
CA GLU A 110 -8.59 -14.07 -4.03
C GLU A 110 -10.00 -13.47 -4.13
N GLY A 111 -10.24 -12.35 -3.46
CA GLY A 111 -11.52 -11.65 -3.49
C GLY A 111 -11.79 -10.91 -4.80
N GLY A 112 -10.73 -10.54 -5.51
CA GLY A 112 -10.80 -9.88 -6.81
C GLY A 112 -11.65 -8.60 -6.79
N ILE A 113 -12.26 -8.27 -7.92
CA ILE A 113 -13.10 -7.08 -8.11
C ILE A 113 -14.27 -7.02 -7.12
N ALA A 114 -14.84 -8.18 -6.75
CA ALA A 114 -16.00 -8.24 -5.86
C ALA A 114 -15.71 -7.75 -4.43
N LYS A 115 -14.47 -7.87 -3.96
CA LYS A 115 -14.02 -7.47 -2.62
C LYS A 115 -13.22 -6.16 -2.60
N CYS A 116 -13.00 -5.56 -3.78
CA CYS A 116 -12.37 -4.25 -3.88
C CYS A 116 -13.36 -3.15 -3.47
N THR A 117 -12.87 -2.14 -2.74
CA THR A 117 -13.69 -1.00 -2.32
C THR A 117 -14.31 -0.25 -3.50
N LYS A 118 -15.52 0.24 -3.32
CA LYS A 118 -16.20 1.18 -4.24
C LYS A 118 -16.08 2.63 -3.79
N GLN A 119 -15.43 2.87 -2.65
CA GLN A 119 -15.22 4.20 -2.10
C GLN A 119 -14.17 4.99 -2.89
N SER A 120 -14.27 6.31 -2.82
CA SER A 120 -13.25 7.17 -3.40
C SER A 120 -11.99 7.15 -2.55
N HIS A 121 -10.83 7.09 -3.19
CA HIS A 121 -9.54 7.27 -2.53
C HIS A 121 -9.44 8.65 -1.87
N ALA A 122 -8.93 8.72 -0.63
CA ALA A 122 -8.89 9.97 0.13
C ALA A 122 -8.16 11.12 -0.59
N PHE A 123 -7.14 10.81 -1.39
CA PHE A 123 -6.38 11.80 -2.13
C PHE A 123 -6.74 11.84 -3.63
N PHE A 124 -6.69 10.70 -4.34
CA PHE A 124 -6.89 10.65 -5.80
C PHE A 124 -8.35 10.74 -6.26
N GLY A 125 -9.32 10.59 -5.35
CA GLY A 125 -10.73 10.53 -5.68
C GLY A 125 -11.16 9.19 -6.26
N LYS A 126 -12.09 9.19 -7.21
CA LYS A 126 -12.63 7.95 -7.79
C LYS A 126 -11.53 7.18 -8.53
N LEU A 127 -11.36 5.91 -8.15
CA LEU A 127 -10.51 4.93 -8.81
C LEU A 127 -11.35 3.78 -9.35
N THR A 128 -10.89 3.16 -10.42
CA THR A 128 -11.39 1.84 -10.84
C THR A 128 -10.80 0.76 -9.95
N GLU A 129 -11.40 -0.42 -9.92
CA GLU A 129 -10.88 -1.55 -9.16
C GLU A 129 -9.48 -1.95 -9.62
N GLU A 130 -9.22 -1.89 -10.93
CA GLU A 130 -7.88 -2.14 -11.48
C GLU A 130 -6.88 -1.08 -11.03
N GLN A 131 -7.28 0.20 -10.94
CA GLN A 131 -6.42 1.24 -10.38
C GLN A 131 -6.13 0.98 -8.89
N TRP A 132 -7.10 0.51 -8.12
CA TRP A 132 -6.85 0.08 -6.74
C TRP A 132 -5.82 -1.04 -6.68
N ALA A 133 -5.99 -2.10 -7.47
CA ALA A 133 -5.08 -3.25 -7.49
C ALA A 133 -3.66 -2.87 -7.94
N MET A 134 -3.52 -2.04 -8.98
CA MET A 134 -2.23 -1.52 -9.44
C MET A 134 -1.59 -0.58 -8.41
N GLY A 135 -2.39 0.30 -7.82
CA GLY A 135 -1.93 1.24 -6.80
C GLY A 135 -1.39 0.53 -5.56
N MET A 136 -2.10 -0.48 -5.07
CA MET A 136 -1.66 -1.26 -3.90
C MET A 136 -0.41 -2.08 -4.20
N TYR A 137 -0.29 -2.68 -5.39
CA TYR A 137 0.96 -3.34 -5.80
C TYR A 137 2.13 -2.36 -5.78
N LYS A 138 1.98 -1.24 -6.50
CA LYS A 138 3.04 -0.22 -6.64
C LYS A 138 3.46 0.35 -5.28
N HIS A 139 2.50 0.64 -4.41
CA HIS A 139 2.73 1.17 -3.07
C HIS A 139 3.49 0.17 -2.19
N THR A 140 3.05 -1.09 -2.15
CA THR A 140 3.70 -2.13 -1.36
C THR A 140 5.11 -2.41 -1.88
N SER A 141 5.30 -2.53 -3.21
CA SER A 141 6.63 -2.70 -3.82
C SER A 141 7.57 -1.55 -3.48
N TYR A 142 7.12 -0.30 -3.57
CA TYR A 142 7.89 0.88 -3.19
C TYR A 142 8.41 0.82 -1.74
N HIS A 143 7.56 0.36 -0.81
CA HIS A 143 7.97 0.22 0.58
C HIS A 143 8.90 -0.96 0.83
N LEU A 144 8.76 -2.06 0.09
CA LEU A 144 9.73 -3.16 0.14
C LEU A 144 11.10 -2.73 -0.40
N GLU A 145 11.14 -1.99 -1.51
CA GLU A 145 12.37 -1.37 -2.03
C GLU A 145 13.01 -0.39 -1.02
N GLN A 146 12.20 0.34 -0.26
CA GLN A 146 12.67 1.21 0.82
C GLN A 146 13.50 0.45 1.86
N PHE A 147 13.23 -0.83 2.06
CA PHE A 147 13.93 -1.71 3.00
C PHE A 147 14.91 -2.68 2.31
N GLY A 148 15.13 -2.54 1.01
CA GLY A 148 16.16 -3.28 0.26
C GLY A 148 15.76 -4.70 -0.16
N VAL A 149 14.49 -5.01 -0.17
CA VAL A 149 13.97 -6.30 -0.67
C VAL A 149 13.03 -6.13 -1.85
#